data_02a58fb893d016c495984f523beadb3e
#
_entry.id   02a58fb893d016c495984f523beadb3e
#
_cell.length_a   1.000
_cell.length_b   1.000
_cell.length_c   1.000
_cell.angle_alpha   90.00
_cell.angle_beta   90.00
_cell.angle_gamma   90.00
#
_symmetry.space_group_name_H-M   'P 1'
#
loop_
_entity.id
_entity.type
_entity.pdbx_description
1 polymer ?
#
loop_
_entity_poly.entity_id
_entity_poly.type
_entity_poly.pdbx_seq_one_letter_code
_entity_poly.pdbx_strand_id
1 'polypeptide(L)'
;MGLFDRFKKKTKAAADSNEITIQADSDEAKEIIQKREEMLSAIEESKKEIFSSSDSESVEVEDEEWEDFSEKPLQNPFSKEKDKKSRKLAQQAEKLDKIKSTQLSSDKPIDRMKTTTGRKLIPVSKEFEMDLSKSTVNKGGQIIRGGPVLDEILSELEEELLQSDMGHSAVMEVINSLKANLIGSRIDTRIGLEKIVEQVVRKSLQNLLEAGYWDFDRTIHSFVTEETPVSIMIVGVNGTGKTTTTAKLAHRLNQQGYSVVIAAADTFRAGAIDQLAAHAEKIGVRCIKSQRGGDSAAVSRDAIESAKAKGDDIVIIDTAGRMQNKTNLMEELRKVHRITQPHLVIFVADALAGNDAVVQAKEFQRILNFDGVTMCKLDTDAKGGAALSIAHATGRPIVLAGVGQNYEDLKDFDPEWFLDSILD
;
A
#
# COMPACT_ATOMS: atom_id res chain seq x y z
N MET A 1 -19.77 -2.53 -18.48
CA MET A 1 -20.47 -3.08 -17.32
C MET A 1 -19.61 -2.67 -16.13
N GLY A 2 -20.17 -1.90 -15.20
CA GLY A 2 -19.47 -1.51 -13.97
C GLY A 2 -19.12 -2.71 -13.12
N LEU A 3 -18.13 -2.57 -12.25
CA LEU A 3 -17.61 -3.65 -11.41
C LEU A 3 -18.67 -4.31 -10.53
N PHE A 4 -19.76 -3.61 -10.22
CA PHE A 4 -20.83 -4.05 -9.31
C PHE A 4 -22.21 -4.22 -9.97
N ASP A 5 -22.29 -4.28 -11.31
CA ASP A 5 -23.57 -4.35 -12.01
C ASP A 5 -24.37 -5.63 -11.70
N ARG A 6 -23.68 -6.78 -11.59
CA ARG A 6 -24.33 -8.06 -11.27
C ARG A 6 -24.80 -8.09 -9.83
N PHE A 7 -23.95 -7.62 -8.92
CA PHE A 7 -24.24 -7.50 -7.50
C PHE A 7 -25.46 -6.57 -7.27
N LYS A 8 -25.49 -5.39 -7.87
CA LYS A 8 -26.64 -4.46 -7.82
C LYS A 8 -27.93 -5.13 -8.33
N LYS A 9 -27.87 -5.92 -9.39
CA LYS A 9 -29.02 -6.63 -9.94
C LYS A 9 -29.55 -7.72 -9.01
N LYS A 10 -28.68 -8.48 -8.36
CA LYS A 10 -29.07 -9.52 -7.38
C LYS A 10 -29.62 -8.92 -6.10
N THR A 11 -29.03 -7.88 -5.55
CA THR A 11 -29.54 -7.20 -4.36
C THR A 11 -30.93 -6.63 -4.58
N LYS A 12 -31.22 -6.13 -5.78
CA LYS A 12 -32.55 -5.66 -6.15
C LYS A 12 -33.56 -6.80 -6.22
N ALA A 13 -33.20 -7.92 -6.84
CA ALA A 13 -34.08 -9.10 -6.91
C ALA A 13 -34.36 -9.68 -5.50
N ALA A 14 -33.39 -9.69 -4.60
CA ALA A 14 -33.52 -10.18 -3.24
C ALA A 14 -34.36 -9.24 -2.34
N ALA A 15 -34.31 -7.94 -2.59
CA ALA A 15 -35.15 -6.95 -1.90
C ALA A 15 -36.64 -7.19 -2.13
N ASP A 16 -37.02 -7.66 -3.34
CA ASP A 16 -38.40 -7.94 -3.71
C ASP A 16 -38.95 -9.22 -3.04
N SER A 17 -38.08 -10.12 -2.53
CA SER A 17 -38.51 -11.43 -1.99
C SER A 17 -38.83 -11.44 -0.48
N ASN A 18 -38.57 -10.37 0.28
CA ASN A 18 -38.76 -10.28 1.72
C ASN A 18 -38.06 -11.39 2.56
N GLU A 19 -37.14 -12.16 1.96
CA GLU A 19 -36.50 -13.31 2.62
C GLU A 19 -35.30 -12.91 3.53
N ILE A 20 -34.79 -11.69 3.37
CA ILE A 20 -33.57 -11.20 4.04
C ILE A 20 -33.90 -10.40 5.29
N THR A 21 -35.17 -10.04 5.53
CA THR A 21 -35.54 -9.13 6.61
C THR A 21 -36.53 -9.76 7.58
N ILE A 22 -36.34 -9.46 8.88
CA ILE A 22 -37.29 -9.85 9.96
C ILE A 22 -37.71 -8.63 10.77
N GLN A 23 -38.82 -8.73 11.50
CA GLN A 23 -39.30 -7.68 12.39
C GLN A 23 -38.34 -7.45 13.56
N ALA A 24 -37.98 -6.19 13.82
CA ALA A 24 -36.98 -5.81 14.83
C ALA A 24 -37.39 -6.18 16.28
N ASP A 25 -38.68 -6.36 16.55
CA ASP A 25 -39.18 -6.69 17.89
C ASP A 25 -39.27 -8.21 18.14
N SER A 26 -38.92 -9.07 17.18
CA SER A 26 -38.94 -10.52 17.32
C SER A 26 -37.79 -11.02 18.24
N ASP A 27 -38.01 -12.16 18.92
CA ASP A 27 -36.96 -12.74 19.76
C ASP A 27 -35.76 -13.21 18.93
N GLU A 28 -35.99 -13.68 17.69
CA GLU A 28 -34.93 -14.01 16.72
C GLU A 28 -34.08 -12.76 16.37
N ALA A 29 -34.68 -11.58 16.29
CA ALA A 29 -34.00 -10.33 16.05
C ALA A 29 -33.03 -9.96 17.20
N LYS A 30 -33.41 -10.20 18.44
CA LYS A 30 -32.56 -9.92 19.62
C LYS A 30 -31.35 -10.82 19.64
N GLU A 31 -31.48 -12.10 19.31
CA GLU A 31 -30.33 -13.03 19.20
C GLU A 31 -29.35 -12.61 18.08
N ILE A 32 -29.86 -12.16 16.96
CA ILE A 32 -29.03 -11.71 15.84
C ILE A 32 -28.26 -10.44 16.20
N ILE A 33 -28.91 -9.49 16.89
CA ILE A 33 -28.24 -8.26 17.35
C ILE A 33 -27.12 -8.61 18.33
N GLN A 34 -27.36 -9.49 19.27
CA GLN A 34 -26.33 -9.92 20.23
C GLN A 34 -25.14 -10.57 19.54
N LYS A 35 -25.39 -11.51 18.60
CA LYS A 35 -24.34 -12.13 17.81
C LYS A 35 -23.53 -11.12 16.98
N ARG A 36 -24.21 -10.08 16.45
CA ARG A 36 -23.53 -8.99 15.73
C ARG A 36 -22.58 -8.22 16.65
N GLU A 37 -23.01 -7.86 17.85
CA GLU A 37 -22.16 -7.15 18.82
C GLU A 37 -20.93 -8.00 19.20
N GLU A 38 -21.12 -9.30 19.41
CA GLU A 38 -20.02 -10.25 19.64
C GLU A 38 -19.05 -10.34 18.45
N MET A 39 -19.56 -10.38 17.21
CA MET A 39 -18.72 -10.39 16.01
C MET A 39 -17.97 -9.07 15.82
N LEU A 40 -18.59 -7.92 16.05
CA LEU A 40 -17.94 -6.63 15.94
C LEU A 40 -16.85 -6.46 16.99
N SER A 41 -17.08 -6.89 18.22
CA SER A 41 -16.05 -6.86 19.28
C SER A 41 -14.88 -7.78 18.95
N ALA A 42 -15.14 -8.99 18.42
CA ALA A 42 -14.09 -9.92 17.99
C ALA A 42 -13.25 -9.36 16.82
N ILE A 43 -13.88 -8.67 15.87
CA ILE A 43 -13.17 -7.99 14.78
C ILE A 43 -12.31 -6.84 15.31
N GLU A 44 -12.81 -6.06 16.27
CA GLU A 44 -12.02 -4.99 16.90
C GLU A 44 -10.85 -5.55 17.73
N GLU A 45 -11.07 -6.65 18.45
CA GLU A 45 -10.00 -7.34 19.18
C GLU A 45 -8.96 -7.94 18.22
N SER A 46 -9.40 -8.63 17.17
CA SER A 46 -8.50 -9.16 16.13
C SER A 46 -7.71 -8.05 15.44
N LYS A 47 -8.32 -6.90 15.17
CA LYS A 47 -7.61 -5.73 14.65
C LYS A 47 -6.57 -5.22 15.65
N LYS A 48 -6.87 -5.17 16.93
CA LYS A 48 -5.91 -4.82 17.98
C LYS A 48 -4.80 -5.87 18.11
N GLU A 49 -5.12 -7.15 18.00
CA GLU A 49 -4.15 -8.25 18.02
C GLU A 49 -3.27 -8.30 16.77
N ILE A 50 -3.80 -8.11 15.58
CA ILE A 50 -3.01 -7.95 14.33
C ILE A 50 -2.08 -6.74 14.43
N PHE A 51 -2.48 -5.71 15.18
CA PHE A 51 -1.63 -4.56 15.49
C PHE A 51 -0.62 -4.81 16.62
N SER A 52 -0.88 -5.82 17.48
CA SER A 52 0.00 -6.21 18.58
C SER A 52 0.81 -7.47 18.30
N SER A 53 0.37 -8.32 17.37
CA SER A 53 0.96 -9.61 17.03
C SER A 53 1.24 -9.72 15.52
N SER A 54 2.07 -8.83 14.97
CA SER A 54 2.84 -9.17 13.76
C SER A 54 3.99 -10.12 14.10
N ASP A 55 3.81 -10.91 15.16
CA ASP A 55 4.73 -11.95 15.60
C ASP A 55 4.15 -13.32 15.33
N SER A 56 4.94 -14.10 14.59
CA SER A 56 4.89 -15.57 14.50
C SER A 56 3.64 -16.21 13.88
N GLU A 57 3.49 -16.07 12.55
CA GLU A 57 3.21 -17.24 11.74
C GLU A 57 4.07 -17.17 10.49
N SER A 58 5.21 -17.85 10.57
CA SER A 58 5.95 -18.29 9.39
C SER A 58 5.04 -19.27 8.66
N VAL A 59 4.25 -18.78 7.71
CA VAL A 59 3.74 -19.66 6.67
C VAL A 59 4.97 -20.18 5.96
N GLU A 60 5.31 -21.44 6.18
CA GLU A 60 6.22 -22.20 5.34
C GLU A 60 5.61 -22.17 3.93
N VAL A 61 6.08 -21.22 3.13
CA VAL A 61 5.93 -21.30 1.69
C VAL A 61 6.86 -22.43 1.30
N GLU A 62 6.30 -23.58 0.95
CA GLU A 62 7.03 -24.63 0.27
C GLU A 62 7.69 -23.96 -0.94
N ASP A 63 9.02 -23.87 -0.90
CA ASP A 63 9.84 -23.45 -2.03
C ASP A 63 9.62 -24.50 -3.13
N GLU A 64 8.74 -24.20 -4.10
CA GLU A 64 8.75 -24.91 -5.38
C GLU A 64 10.13 -24.69 -6.01
N GLU A 65 10.94 -25.74 -5.94
CA GLU A 65 12.25 -25.80 -6.60
C GLU A 65 12.06 -25.58 -8.11
N TRP A 66 12.36 -24.39 -8.57
CA TRP A 66 12.59 -24.15 -9.98
C TRP A 66 13.89 -24.83 -10.36
N GLU A 67 13.81 -25.96 -11.10
CA GLU A 67 14.94 -26.67 -11.65
C GLU A 67 15.79 -25.69 -12.50
N ASP A 68 16.99 -25.41 -11.99
CA ASP A 68 18.02 -24.65 -12.69
C ASP A 68 18.65 -25.53 -13.78
N PHE A 69 18.24 -25.31 -15.02
CA PHE A 69 18.90 -25.89 -16.20
C PHE A 69 20.22 -25.16 -16.49
N SER A 70 21.21 -25.32 -15.63
CA SER A 70 22.58 -25.00 -15.93
C SER A 70 23.40 -26.27 -16.12
N GLU A 71 24.00 -26.39 -17.33
CA GLU A 71 24.82 -27.50 -17.75
C GLU A 71 25.97 -27.82 -16.78
N LYS A 72 26.12 -29.10 -16.41
CA LYS A 72 27.17 -29.61 -15.55
C LYS A 72 28.53 -29.46 -16.26
N PRO A 73 29.54 -28.80 -15.70
CA PRO A 73 30.91 -28.90 -16.20
C PRO A 73 31.56 -30.23 -15.78
N LEU A 74 32.23 -30.85 -16.72
CA LEU A 74 33.01 -32.06 -16.55
C LEU A 74 34.05 -31.97 -15.44
N GLN A 75 34.10 -32.97 -14.58
CA GLN A 75 35.00 -33.10 -13.45
C GLN A 75 36.44 -33.29 -13.91
N ASN A 76 37.37 -32.46 -13.38
CA ASN A 76 38.79 -32.64 -13.47
C ASN A 76 39.36 -33.13 -12.12
N PRO A 77 40.14 -34.26 -12.06
CA PRO A 77 40.37 -34.96 -10.80
C PRO A 77 41.61 -34.53 -9.97
N PHE A 78 42.17 -33.38 -10.16
CA PHE A 78 43.34 -32.94 -9.39
C PHE A 78 43.23 -31.49 -8.93
N SER A 79 42.83 -31.24 -7.68
CA SER A 79 43.29 -30.04 -6.96
C SER A 79 43.04 -30.14 -5.43
N LYS A 80 44.12 -29.88 -4.68
CA LYS A 80 44.20 -29.75 -3.20
C LYS A 80 43.67 -28.41 -2.66
N GLU A 81 42.62 -27.86 -3.26
CA GLU A 81 42.04 -26.55 -2.86
C GLU A 81 40.73 -26.65 -2.09
N LYS A 82 40.26 -27.85 -1.75
CA LYS A 82 38.95 -28.05 -1.09
C LYS A 82 38.84 -27.47 0.33
N ASP A 83 39.94 -27.39 1.10
CA ASP A 83 39.87 -26.99 2.51
C ASP A 83 39.79 -25.46 2.75
N LYS A 84 40.22 -24.62 1.83
CA LYS A 84 40.08 -23.18 1.96
C LYS A 84 38.72 -22.66 1.53
N LYS A 85 38.06 -23.33 0.59
CA LYS A 85 36.73 -22.96 0.08
C LYS A 85 35.63 -23.37 1.06
N SER A 86 35.74 -24.53 1.69
CA SER A 86 34.79 -24.99 2.73
C SER A 86 34.85 -24.14 4.01
N ARG A 87 36.04 -23.69 4.43
CA ARG A 87 36.17 -22.75 5.56
C ARG A 87 35.61 -21.35 5.26
N LYS A 88 35.74 -20.85 4.01
CA LYS A 88 35.10 -19.58 3.62
C LYS A 88 33.59 -19.69 3.54
N LEU A 89 33.07 -20.82 3.04
CA LEU A 89 31.62 -21.08 3.01
C LEU A 89 31.02 -21.22 4.43
N ALA A 90 31.72 -21.91 5.34
CA ALA A 90 31.29 -22.01 6.73
C ALA A 90 31.30 -20.66 7.44
N GLN A 91 32.33 -19.81 7.21
CA GLN A 91 32.36 -18.45 7.75
C GLN A 91 31.31 -17.51 7.14
N GLN A 92 30.93 -17.73 5.87
CA GLN A 92 29.84 -17.01 5.25
C GLN A 92 28.46 -17.47 5.78
N ALA A 93 28.28 -18.77 6.02
CA ALA A 93 27.07 -19.32 6.63
C ALA A 93 26.90 -18.82 8.08
N GLU A 94 27.98 -18.79 8.86
CA GLU A 94 27.95 -18.28 10.24
C GLU A 94 27.72 -16.75 10.30
N LYS A 95 28.19 -16.00 9.30
CA LYS A 95 27.85 -14.58 9.13
C LYS A 95 26.40 -14.38 8.72
N LEU A 96 25.84 -15.22 7.84
CA LEU A 96 24.44 -15.21 7.45
C LEU A 96 23.52 -15.56 8.63
N ASP A 97 23.88 -16.54 9.46
CA ASP A 97 23.12 -16.89 10.66
C ASP A 97 23.20 -15.79 11.75
N LYS A 98 24.36 -15.13 11.91
CA LYS A 98 24.45 -13.94 12.77
C LYS A 98 23.66 -12.76 12.24
N ILE A 99 23.56 -12.58 10.91
CA ILE A 99 22.71 -11.55 10.30
C ILE A 99 21.23 -11.92 10.49
N LYS A 100 20.87 -13.19 10.35
CA LYS A 100 19.48 -13.67 10.62
C LYS A 100 19.11 -13.53 12.11
N SER A 101 20.00 -13.84 13.03
CA SER A 101 19.75 -13.70 14.48
C SER A 101 19.71 -12.23 14.96
N THR A 102 20.37 -11.30 14.26
CA THR A 102 20.28 -9.86 14.55
C THR A 102 19.04 -9.22 13.91
N GLN A 103 18.36 -9.90 12.98
CA GLN A 103 17.12 -9.45 12.35
C GLN A 103 15.84 -9.87 13.13
N LEU A 104 15.97 -10.66 14.20
CA LEU A 104 14.85 -11.19 14.99
C LEU A 104 14.51 -10.35 16.24
N SER A 105 14.88 -9.08 16.30
CA SER A 105 14.57 -8.24 17.46
C SER A 105 14.15 -6.82 17.08
N SER A 106 13.02 -6.68 16.37
CA SER A 106 12.29 -5.41 16.33
C SER A 106 10.80 -5.62 16.12
N ASP A 107 10.19 -6.45 16.98
CA ASP A 107 8.74 -6.59 17.05
C ASP A 107 8.15 -5.50 17.95
N LYS A 108 8.25 -4.25 17.47
CA LYS A 108 7.39 -3.18 17.99
C LYS A 108 6.25 -2.99 17.00
N PRO A 109 5.00 -2.88 17.46
CA PRO A 109 3.88 -2.59 16.59
C PRO A 109 4.20 -1.32 15.79
N ILE A 110 4.07 -1.40 14.46
CA ILE A 110 4.37 -0.28 13.56
C ILE A 110 3.33 0.80 13.82
N ASP A 111 3.76 1.92 14.40
CA ASP A 111 2.91 3.09 14.56
C ASP A 111 2.67 3.68 13.15
N ARG A 112 1.45 3.50 12.61
CA ARG A 112 1.07 3.97 11.27
C ARG A 112 1.19 5.48 11.09
N MET A 113 1.17 6.23 12.19
CA MET A 113 1.28 7.68 12.20
C MET A 113 2.71 8.17 12.42
N LYS A 114 3.69 7.28 12.31
CA LYS A 114 5.11 7.62 12.30
C LYS A 114 5.80 7.10 11.05
N THR A 115 6.77 7.88 10.58
CA THR A 115 7.64 7.47 9.47
C THR A 115 8.59 6.36 9.90
N THR A 116 9.23 5.71 8.93
CA THR A 116 10.30 4.72 9.16
C THR A 116 11.43 5.23 10.03
N THR A 117 11.66 6.55 10.04
CA THR A 117 12.66 7.23 10.86
C THR A 117 12.09 7.82 12.15
N GLY A 118 10.81 7.54 12.47
CA GLY A 118 10.16 7.90 13.73
C GLY A 118 9.53 9.30 13.78
N ARG A 119 9.49 10.06 12.67
CA ARG A 119 8.85 11.37 12.60
C ARG A 119 7.33 11.23 12.54
N LYS A 120 6.61 12.20 13.09
CA LYS A 120 5.13 12.16 13.13
C LYS A 120 4.52 12.57 11.81
N LEU A 121 3.63 11.75 11.27
CA LEU A 121 2.80 12.05 10.12
C LEU A 121 1.55 12.85 10.54
N ILE A 122 1.05 13.70 9.67
CA ILE A 122 -0.13 14.53 9.96
C ILE A 122 -1.38 13.82 9.41
N PRO A 123 -2.32 13.39 10.27
CA PRO A 123 -3.54 12.72 9.81
C PRO A 123 -4.42 13.69 9.01
N VAL A 124 -5.12 13.16 8.03
CA VAL A 124 -6.24 13.87 7.42
C VAL A 124 -7.40 13.79 8.41
N SER A 125 -7.69 14.91 9.09
CA SER A 125 -8.88 15.02 9.95
C SER A 125 -10.12 15.19 9.05
N LYS A 126 -10.65 14.11 8.53
CA LYS A 126 -12.05 14.06 8.08
C LYS A 126 -12.82 13.39 9.20
N GLU A 127 -13.45 14.18 10.06
CA GLU A 127 -14.55 13.71 10.93
C GLU A 127 -15.73 13.35 10.00
N PHE A 128 -15.71 12.14 9.48
CA PHE A 128 -16.85 11.58 8.77
C PHE A 128 -17.47 10.50 9.65
N GLU A 129 -18.11 10.92 10.74
CA GLU A 129 -19.07 10.10 11.45
C GLU A 129 -20.39 10.02 10.67
N MET A 130 -20.46 9.13 9.67
CA MET A 130 -21.75 8.57 9.33
C MET A 130 -22.10 7.52 10.39
N ASP A 131 -22.68 7.98 11.46
CA ASP A 131 -23.29 7.12 12.46
C ASP A 131 -24.56 6.51 11.87
N LEU A 132 -24.44 5.30 11.31
CA LEU A 132 -25.60 4.51 10.87
C LEU A 132 -26.58 4.24 12.04
N SER A 133 -26.16 4.46 13.29
CA SER A 133 -26.99 4.34 14.49
C SER A 133 -27.86 5.57 14.72
N LYS A 134 -27.56 6.73 14.12
CA LYS A 134 -28.31 7.99 14.24
C LYS A 134 -29.44 8.15 13.23
N SER A 135 -29.63 7.22 12.28
CA SER A 135 -30.87 7.20 11.53
C SER A 135 -32.00 6.89 12.49
N THR A 136 -32.86 7.85 12.70
CA THR A 136 -34.00 7.85 13.61
C THR A 136 -34.76 6.54 13.54
N VAL A 137 -34.56 5.70 14.55
CA VAL A 137 -35.19 4.39 14.67
C VAL A 137 -36.64 4.61 15.01
N ASN A 138 -37.51 4.55 14.03
CA ASN A 138 -38.93 4.37 14.29
C ASN A 138 -39.13 2.97 14.87
N LYS A 139 -39.87 2.91 16.00
CA LYS A 139 -40.39 1.66 16.56
C LYS A 139 -41.11 0.90 15.44
N GLY A 140 -40.62 -0.25 15.02
CA GLY A 140 -41.21 -1.06 13.93
C GLY A 140 -40.31 -1.23 12.69
N GLY A 141 -38.99 -1.01 12.76
CA GLY A 141 -38.04 -1.29 11.66
C GLY A 141 -37.82 -2.80 11.43
N GLN A 142 -37.34 -3.14 10.24
CA GLN A 142 -36.88 -4.49 9.92
C GLN A 142 -35.39 -4.61 10.19
N ILE A 143 -34.92 -5.82 10.46
CA ILE A 143 -33.51 -6.17 10.63
C ILE A 143 -33.06 -7.09 9.51
N ILE A 144 -31.85 -6.89 9.02
CA ILE A 144 -31.23 -7.80 8.05
C ILE A 144 -30.92 -9.12 8.77
N ARG A 145 -31.52 -10.20 8.28
CA ARG A 145 -31.27 -11.56 8.71
C ARG A 145 -30.14 -12.15 7.86
N GLY A 146 -29.18 -12.84 8.50
CA GLY A 146 -28.28 -13.72 7.77
C GLY A 146 -29.06 -14.90 7.16
N GLY A 147 -28.52 -15.46 6.06
CA GLY A 147 -29.13 -16.61 5.43
C GLY A 147 -28.65 -16.83 4.00
N PRO A 148 -29.14 -17.94 3.33
CA PRO A 148 -28.62 -18.33 2.03
C PRO A 148 -28.66 -17.24 0.96
N VAL A 149 -29.69 -16.40 0.98
CA VAL A 149 -29.85 -15.30 0.00
C VAL A 149 -28.80 -14.21 0.20
N LEU A 150 -28.50 -13.83 1.45
CA LEU A 150 -27.43 -12.87 1.73
C LEU A 150 -26.06 -13.47 1.39
N ASP A 151 -25.85 -14.75 1.70
CA ASP A 151 -24.60 -15.46 1.37
C ASP A 151 -24.41 -15.56 -0.15
N GLU A 152 -25.45 -15.77 -0.92
CA GLU A 152 -25.39 -15.77 -2.39
C GLU A 152 -25.02 -14.38 -2.95
N ILE A 153 -25.61 -13.31 -2.41
CA ILE A 153 -25.27 -11.92 -2.79
C ILE A 153 -23.81 -11.60 -2.48
N LEU A 154 -23.33 -12.00 -1.29
CA LEU A 154 -21.95 -11.75 -0.90
C LEU A 154 -20.95 -12.60 -1.69
N SER A 155 -21.34 -13.82 -2.10
CA SER A 155 -20.52 -14.67 -2.98
C SER A 155 -20.37 -14.07 -4.38
N GLU A 156 -21.42 -13.45 -4.93
CA GLU A 156 -21.32 -12.72 -6.20
C GLU A 156 -20.39 -11.53 -6.09
N LEU A 157 -20.48 -10.77 -4.99
CA LEU A 157 -19.57 -9.65 -4.72
C LEU A 157 -18.13 -10.13 -4.59
N GLU A 158 -17.91 -11.25 -3.90
CA GLU A 158 -16.58 -11.89 -3.79
C GLU A 158 -16.00 -12.19 -5.17
N GLU A 159 -16.77 -12.81 -6.05
CA GLU A 159 -16.36 -13.09 -7.43
C GLU A 159 -16.02 -11.82 -8.22
N GLU A 160 -16.85 -10.78 -8.11
CA GLU A 160 -16.60 -9.49 -8.78
C GLU A 160 -15.35 -8.80 -8.27
N LEU A 161 -15.11 -8.80 -6.95
CA LEU A 161 -13.88 -8.27 -6.36
C LEU A 161 -12.63 -9.05 -6.81
N LEU A 162 -12.69 -10.37 -6.88
CA LEU A 162 -11.62 -11.20 -7.42
C LEU A 162 -11.36 -10.92 -8.90
N GLN A 163 -12.42 -10.74 -9.71
CA GLN A 163 -12.30 -10.36 -11.13
C GLN A 163 -11.73 -8.96 -11.34
N SER A 164 -11.76 -8.11 -10.32
CA SER A 164 -11.12 -6.79 -10.33
C SER A 164 -9.62 -6.81 -10.01
N ASP A 165 -9.01 -7.98 -9.99
CA ASP A 165 -7.61 -8.19 -9.60
C ASP A 165 -7.34 -7.84 -8.11
N MET A 166 -8.38 -7.86 -7.27
CA MET A 166 -8.22 -7.72 -5.82
C MET A 166 -7.69 -9.02 -5.21
N GLY A 167 -6.69 -8.92 -4.33
CA GLY A 167 -6.08 -10.07 -3.66
C GLY A 167 -7.06 -10.80 -2.74
N HIS A 168 -7.05 -12.14 -2.75
CA HIS A 168 -8.01 -12.98 -2.01
C HIS A 168 -8.12 -12.60 -0.52
N SER A 169 -7.00 -12.32 0.17
CA SER A 169 -7.02 -11.92 1.59
C SER A 169 -7.77 -10.60 1.82
N ALA A 170 -7.60 -9.64 0.92
CA ALA A 170 -8.30 -8.35 0.99
C ALA A 170 -9.81 -8.53 0.72
N VAL A 171 -10.16 -9.36 -0.26
CA VAL A 171 -11.56 -9.70 -0.56
C VAL A 171 -12.22 -10.35 0.65
N MET A 172 -11.60 -11.35 1.28
CA MET A 172 -12.13 -12.02 2.46
C MET A 172 -12.35 -11.07 3.63
N GLU A 173 -11.43 -10.12 3.87
CA GLU A 173 -11.62 -9.12 4.93
C GLU A 173 -12.80 -8.20 4.63
N VAL A 174 -12.95 -7.74 3.39
CA VAL A 174 -14.10 -6.92 2.97
C VAL A 174 -15.40 -7.70 3.16
N ILE A 175 -15.50 -8.94 2.69
CA ILE A 175 -16.69 -9.77 2.82
C ILE A 175 -17.03 -10.04 4.29
N ASN A 176 -16.06 -10.34 5.14
CA ASN A 176 -16.28 -10.54 6.57
C ASN A 176 -16.74 -9.24 7.27
N SER A 177 -16.14 -8.11 6.93
CA SER A 177 -16.56 -6.80 7.40
C SER A 177 -17.99 -6.47 6.98
N LEU A 178 -18.37 -6.81 5.74
CA LEU A 178 -19.73 -6.63 5.24
C LEU A 178 -20.72 -7.50 5.99
N LYS A 179 -20.44 -8.79 6.18
CA LYS A 179 -21.30 -9.69 6.98
C LYS A 179 -21.55 -9.14 8.37
N ALA A 180 -20.50 -8.71 9.07
CA ALA A 180 -20.60 -8.15 10.41
C ALA A 180 -21.39 -6.83 10.47
N ASN A 181 -21.30 -6.01 9.43
CA ASN A 181 -22.02 -4.74 9.38
C ASN A 181 -23.48 -4.88 8.90
N LEU A 182 -23.77 -5.82 8.01
CA LEU A 182 -25.10 -6.04 7.46
C LEU A 182 -25.99 -6.84 8.41
N ILE A 183 -25.54 -8.01 8.89
CA ILE A 183 -26.34 -8.89 9.74
C ILE A 183 -26.69 -8.15 11.05
N GLY A 184 -27.99 -8.11 11.39
CA GLY A 184 -28.48 -7.43 12.58
C GLY A 184 -28.56 -5.89 12.47
N SER A 185 -28.23 -5.31 11.29
CA SER A 185 -28.44 -3.88 11.07
C SER A 185 -29.94 -3.59 10.85
N ARG A 186 -30.44 -2.49 11.44
CA ARG A 186 -31.81 -2.04 11.27
C ARG A 186 -31.96 -1.33 9.93
N ILE A 187 -33.04 -1.63 9.23
CA ILE A 187 -33.35 -1.04 7.93
C ILE A 187 -34.57 -0.15 8.08
N ASP A 188 -34.51 1.08 7.53
CA ASP A 188 -35.69 1.86 7.25
C ASP A 188 -36.37 1.26 6.00
N THR A 189 -37.60 0.80 6.14
CA THR A 189 -38.41 0.22 5.04
C THR A 189 -38.61 1.17 3.86
N ARG A 190 -38.28 2.45 3.99
CA ARG A 190 -38.32 3.46 2.94
C ARG A 190 -37.07 3.48 2.07
N ILE A 191 -35.95 2.97 2.59
CA ILE A 191 -34.68 2.88 1.87
C ILE A 191 -34.55 1.43 1.40
N GLY A 192 -34.52 1.20 0.11
CA GLY A 192 -34.39 -0.14 -0.44
C GLY A 192 -33.10 -0.84 0.06
N LEU A 193 -33.16 -2.15 0.26
CA LEU A 193 -32.02 -2.99 0.70
C LEU A 193 -30.79 -2.77 -0.19
N GLU A 194 -30.98 -2.61 -1.50
CA GLU A 194 -29.93 -2.33 -2.48
C GLU A 194 -29.06 -1.14 -2.06
N LYS A 195 -29.68 0.01 -1.72
CA LYS A 195 -28.96 1.22 -1.32
C LYS A 195 -28.21 1.04 0.00
N ILE A 196 -28.77 0.28 0.94
CA ILE A 196 -28.13 0.03 2.23
C ILE A 196 -26.88 -0.84 2.03
N VAL A 197 -27.01 -1.91 1.27
CA VAL A 197 -25.89 -2.79 0.96
C VAL A 197 -24.79 -2.04 0.20
N GLU A 198 -25.14 -1.23 -0.79
CA GLU A 198 -24.19 -0.38 -1.53
C GLU A 198 -23.45 0.59 -0.59
N GLN A 199 -24.16 1.24 0.33
CA GLN A 199 -23.53 2.14 1.31
C GLN A 199 -22.57 1.41 2.25
N VAL A 200 -22.94 0.20 2.70
CA VAL A 200 -22.09 -0.60 3.59
C VAL A 200 -20.85 -1.10 2.85
N VAL A 201 -20.99 -1.54 1.59
CA VAL A 201 -19.85 -1.90 0.72
C VAL A 201 -18.90 -0.73 0.57
N ARG A 202 -19.44 0.43 0.15
CA ARG A 202 -18.66 1.66 -0.02
C ARG A 202 -17.91 2.03 1.24
N LYS A 203 -18.58 2.00 2.40
CA LYS A 203 -17.97 2.31 3.69
C LYS A 203 -16.87 1.31 4.08
N SER A 204 -17.07 0.02 3.83
CA SER A 204 -16.05 -1.00 4.12
C SER A 204 -14.78 -0.81 3.29
N LEU A 205 -14.93 -0.51 2.00
CA LEU A 205 -13.82 -0.20 1.11
C LEU A 205 -13.13 1.13 1.49
N GLN A 206 -13.93 2.14 1.87
CA GLN A 206 -13.41 3.42 2.33
C GLN A 206 -12.58 3.27 3.61
N ASN A 207 -13.07 2.54 4.60
CA ASN A 207 -12.33 2.27 5.84
C ASN A 207 -10.99 1.56 5.57
N LEU A 208 -10.94 0.69 4.57
CA LEU A 208 -9.71 0.02 4.16
C LEU A 208 -8.69 1.00 3.58
N LEU A 209 -9.13 1.94 2.74
CA LEU A 209 -8.27 2.96 2.11
C LEU A 209 -7.83 4.06 3.10
N GLU A 210 -8.70 4.42 4.03
CA GLU A 210 -8.45 5.49 5.02
C GLU A 210 -7.61 5.01 6.23
N ALA A 211 -7.36 3.71 6.33
CA ALA A 211 -6.58 3.16 7.44
C ALA A 211 -5.14 3.71 7.47
N GLY A 212 -4.86 4.63 8.41
CA GLY A 212 -3.57 5.30 8.54
C GLY A 212 -3.31 6.38 7.50
N TYR A 213 -4.35 6.93 6.87
CA TYR A 213 -4.26 7.98 5.86
C TYR A 213 -3.74 9.28 6.46
N TRP A 214 -2.76 9.89 5.81
CA TRP A 214 -2.11 11.13 6.23
C TRP A 214 -1.96 12.11 5.06
N ASP A 215 -1.93 13.39 5.39
CA ASP A 215 -1.85 14.50 4.45
C ASP A 215 -0.40 14.71 4.02
N PHE A 216 -0.12 14.51 2.74
CA PHE A 216 1.22 14.64 2.18
C PHE A 216 1.75 16.06 2.29
N ASP A 217 1.01 17.05 1.83
CA ASP A 217 1.47 18.44 1.77
C ASP A 217 1.66 19.04 3.16
N ARG A 218 0.71 18.79 4.08
CA ARG A 218 0.84 19.23 5.48
C ARG A 218 2.02 18.56 6.19
N THR A 219 2.27 17.29 5.90
CA THR A 219 3.41 16.56 6.48
C THR A 219 4.73 17.13 5.97
N ILE A 220 4.86 17.39 4.66
CA ILE A 220 6.04 18.05 4.09
C ILE A 220 6.24 19.43 4.71
N HIS A 221 5.18 20.23 4.80
CA HIS A 221 5.26 21.57 5.41
C HIS A 221 5.74 21.52 6.87
N SER A 222 5.22 20.56 7.66
CA SER A 222 5.68 20.35 9.03
C SER A 222 7.16 20.00 9.10
N PHE A 223 7.62 19.09 8.25
CA PHE A 223 9.03 18.67 8.24
C PHE A 223 9.98 19.79 7.82
N VAL A 224 9.61 20.56 6.77
CA VAL A 224 10.41 21.72 6.32
C VAL A 224 10.50 22.79 7.42
N THR A 225 9.44 22.95 8.22
CA THR A 225 9.43 23.90 9.33
C THR A 225 10.34 23.44 10.49
N GLU A 226 10.48 22.12 10.67
CA GLU A 226 11.30 21.55 11.75
C GLU A 226 12.79 21.44 11.35
N GLU A 227 13.09 20.97 10.13
CA GLU A 227 14.46 20.70 9.67
C GLU A 227 14.54 20.73 8.13
N THR A 228 15.56 21.40 7.58
CA THR A 228 15.87 21.39 6.15
C THR A 228 17.29 20.87 5.88
N PRO A 229 17.53 20.15 4.79
CA PRO A 229 16.55 19.72 3.77
C PRO A 229 15.75 18.49 4.20
N VAL A 230 14.46 18.48 3.86
CA VAL A 230 13.63 17.28 3.96
C VAL A 230 14.01 16.30 2.84
N SER A 231 14.34 15.07 3.18
CA SER A 231 14.71 14.04 2.19
C SER A 231 13.58 13.04 1.98
N ILE A 232 13.17 12.84 0.72
CA ILE A 232 12.12 11.91 0.28
C ILE A 232 12.76 10.84 -0.59
N MET A 233 12.69 9.58 -0.19
CA MET A 233 13.21 8.44 -0.94
C MET A 233 12.09 7.77 -1.74
N ILE A 234 12.23 7.73 -3.06
CA ILE A 234 11.27 7.11 -3.97
C ILE A 234 11.74 5.69 -4.29
N VAL A 235 10.92 4.69 -3.97
CA VAL A 235 11.23 3.27 -4.16
C VAL A 235 10.14 2.55 -4.96
N GLY A 236 10.45 1.38 -5.53
CA GLY A 236 9.51 0.58 -6.33
C GLY A 236 10.20 -0.14 -7.48
N VAL A 237 9.45 -0.91 -8.27
CA VAL A 237 9.97 -1.74 -9.36
C VAL A 237 10.19 -0.93 -10.65
N ASN A 238 11.04 -1.42 -11.56
CA ASN A 238 11.22 -0.78 -12.87
C ASN A 238 9.90 -0.80 -13.67
N GLY A 239 9.58 0.33 -14.31
CA GLY A 239 8.36 0.48 -15.13
C GLY A 239 7.13 1.00 -14.35
N THR A 240 7.17 1.04 -13.01
CA THR A 240 6.04 1.56 -12.20
C THR A 240 5.88 3.08 -12.27
N GLY A 241 6.87 3.81 -12.82
CA GLY A 241 6.77 5.26 -12.96
C GLY A 241 7.61 6.06 -11.96
N LYS A 242 8.56 5.46 -11.21
CA LYS A 242 9.40 6.16 -10.20
C LYS A 242 10.01 7.46 -10.70
N THR A 243 10.80 7.41 -11.77
CA THR A 243 11.47 8.60 -12.34
C THR A 243 10.48 9.69 -12.77
N THR A 244 9.35 9.29 -13.36
CA THR A 244 8.25 10.20 -13.71
C THR A 244 7.59 10.79 -12.47
N THR A 245 7.33 9.98 -11.45
CA THR A 245 6.77 10.42 -10.16
C THR A 245 7.73 11.38 -9.46
N THR A 246 9.04 11.08 -9.45
CA THR A 246 10.08 11.97 -8.92
C THR A 246 10.02 13.36 -9.60
N ALA A 247 9.93 13.37 -10.93
CA ALA A 247 9.84 14.63 -11.68
C ALA A 247 8.53 15.39 -11.39
N LYS A 248 7.38 14.71 -11.37
CA LYS A 248 6.09 15.31 -11.04
C LYS A 248 6.06 15.84 -9.60
N LEU A 249 6.60 15.10 -8.65
CA LEU A 249 6.70 15.52 -7.26
C LEU A 249 7.60 16.73 -7.10
N ALA A 250 8.75 16.75 -7.79
CA ALA A 250 9.64 17.91 -7.81
C ALA A 250 8.95 19.16 -8.39
N HIS A 251 8.19 18.98 -9.48
CA HIS A 251 7.40 20.05 -10.06
C HIS A 251 6.35 20.60 -9.09
N ARG A 252 5.55 19.70 -8.47
CA ARG A 252 4.51 20.06 -7.50
C ARG A 252 5.07 20.85 -6.32
N LEU A 253 6.15 20.36 -5.70
CA LEU A 253 6.77 21.02 -4.54
C LEU A 253 7.42 22.35 -4.93
N ASN A 254 8.03 22.44 -6.12
CA ASN A 254 8.58 23.71 -6.64
C ASN A 254 7.48 24.74 -6.90
N GLN A 255 6.31 24.33 -7.40
CA GLN A 255 5.14 25.21 -7.59
C GLN A 255 4.57 25.70 -6.24
N GLN A 256 4.73 24.92 -5.17
CA GLN A 256 4.35 25.32 -3.80
C GLN A 256 5.37 26.28 -3.16
N GLY A 257 6.45 26.60 -3.87
CA GLY A 257 7.46 27.59 -3.45
C GLY A 257 8.67 26.99 -2.72
N TYR A 258 8.77 25.63 -2.63
CA TYR A 258 9.96 24.99 -2.05
C TYR A 258 11.11 24.94 -3.05
N SER A 259 12.34 25.14 -2.56
CA SER A 259 13.56 24.87 -3.31
C SER A 259 13.84 23.36 -3.30
N VAL A 260 13.87 22.74 -4.51
CA VAL A 260 13.95 21.28 -4.65
C VAL A 260 15.25 20.87 -5.35
N VAL A 261 15.87 19.80 -4.82
CA VAL A 261 17.01 19.11 -5.43
C VAL A 261 16.63 17.67 -5.73
N ILE A 262 16.97 17.16 -6.90
CA ILE A 262 16.77 15.76 -7.27
C ILE A 262 18.11 15.03 -7.22
N ALA A 263 18.16 13.86 -6.58
CA ALA A 263 19.28 12.94 -6.61
C ALA A 263 18.99 11.79 -7.59
N ALA A 264 19.78 11.68 -8.67
CA ALA A 264 19.66 10.60 -9.66
C ALA A 264 20.40 9.35 -9.16
N ALA A 265 19.79 8.63 -8.22
CA ALA A 265 20.38 7.48 -7.56
C ALA A 265 20.08 6.13 -8.27
N ASP A 266 19.34 6.07 -9.40
CA ASP A 266 19.31 4.91 -10.32
C ASP A 266 20.56 4.92 -11.20
N THR A 267 21.71 4.64 -10.59
CA THR A 267 23.03 4.75 -11.26
C THR A 267 23.30 3.64 -12.29
N PHE A 268 22.52 2.57 -12.25
CA PHE A 268 22.69 1.44 -13.21
C PHE A 268 22.12 1.75 -14.60
N ARG A 269 21.13 2.64 -14.68
CA ARG A 269 20.46 3.00 -15.93
C ARG A 269 20.90 4.37 -16.42
N ALA A 270 21.88 4.39 -17.35
CA ALA A 270 22.36 5.66 -17.91
C ALA A 270 21.21 6.52 -18.46
N GLY A 271 20.27 5.92 -19.19
CA GLY A 271 19.09 6.63 -19.70
C GLY A 271 18.17 7.19 -18.62
N ALA A 272 18.11 6.59 -17.42
CA ALA A 272 17.32 7.13 -16.30
C ALA A 272 17.96 8.40 -15.74
N ILE A 273 19.30 8.41 -15.60
CA ILE A 273 20.05 9.60 -15.15
C ILE A 273 19.82 10.77 -16.10
N ASP A 274 19.97 10.54 -17.42
CA ASP A 274 19.80 11.59 -18.43
C ASP A 274 18.35 12.04 -18.55
N GLN A 275 17.38 11.11 -18.44
CA GLN A 275 15.96 11.42 -18.43
C GLN A 275 15.61 12.32 -17.23
N LEU A 276 16.08 11.96 -16.03
CA LEU A 276 15.80 12.73 -14.82
C LEU A 276 16.45 14.12 -14.86
N ALA A 277 17.69 14.21 -15.40
CA ALA A 277 18.36 15.49 -15.60
C ALA A 277 17.60 16.41 -16.58
N ALA A 278 17.06 15.86 -17.68
CA ALA A 278 16.23 16.60 -18.61
C ALA A 278 14.90 17.07 -18.00
N HIS A 279 14.30 16.23 -17.13
CA HIS A 279 13.13 16.65 -16.38
C HIS A 279 13.47 17.79 -15.40
N ALA A 280 14.57 17.67 -14.66
CA ALA A 280 15.02 18.70 -13.71
C ALA A 280 15.26 20.05 -14.39
N GLU A 281 15.90 20.05 -15.56
CA GLU A 281 16.12 21.23 -16.38
C GLU A 281 14.79 21.89 -16.81
N LYS A 282 13.82 21.10 -17.30
CA LYS A 282 12.49 21.60 -17.69
C LYS A 282 11.70 22.21 -16.53
N ILE A 283 11.84 21.64 -15.34
CA ILE A 283 11.15 22.09 -14.13
C ILE A 283 11.86 23.28 -13.49
N GLY A 284 13.14 23.49 -13.82
CA GLY A 284 13.96 24.54 -13.22
C GLY A 284 14.52 24.18 -11.85
N VAL A 285 14.69 22.88 -11.54
CA VAL A 285 15.26 22.38 -10.28
C VAL A 285 16.65 21.80 -10.49
N ARG A 286 17.44 21.72 -9.42
CA ARG A 286 18.80 21.15 -9.49
C ARG A 286 18.72 19.63 -9.51
N CYS A 287 19.63 18.99 -10.28
CA CYS A 287 19.81 17.55 -10.31
C CYS A 287 21.26 17.19 -9.97
N ILE A 288 21.45 16.38 -8.93
CA ILE A 288 22.75 15.82 -8.56
C ILE A 288 22.82 14.43 -9.17
N LYS A 289 23.85 14.18 -9.98
CA LYS A 289 24.06 12.92 -10.69
C LYS A 289 25.51 12.49 -10.61
N SER A 290 25.75 11.18 -10.67
CA SER A 290 27.09 10.59 -10.81
C SER A 290 27.28 9.98 -12.20
N GLN A 291 28.49 9.48 -12.44
CA GLN A 291 28.73 8.63 -13.60
C GLN A 291 27.97 7.30 -13.47
N ARG A 292 27.70 6.66 -14.60
CA ARG A 292 27.07 5.35 -14.64
C ARG A 292 27.80 4.33 -13.78
N GLY A 293 27.07 3.57 -12.96
CA GLY A 293 27.64 2.57 -12.06
C GLY A 293 28.23 3.15 -10.78
N GLY A 294 28.02 4.44 -10.52
CA GLY A 294 28.39 5.06 -9.24
C GLY A 294 27.60 4.51 -8.05
N ASP A 295 28.06 4.82 -6.84
CA ASP A 295 27.37 4.41 -5.61
C ASP A 295 26.12 5.28 -5.37
N SER A 296 24.93 4.66 -5.45
CA SER A 296 23.63 5.30 -5.25
C SER A 296 23.53 6.04 -3.91
N ALA A 297 24.14 5.48 -2.84
CA ALA A 297 24.16 6.08 -1.53
C ALA A 297 25.06 7.32 -1.46
N ALA A 298 26.18 7.31 -2.21
CA ALA A 298 27.07 8.47 -2.29
C ALA A 298 26.36 9.63 -3.01
N VAL A 299 25.72 9.37 -4.17
CA VAL A 299 24.96 10.40 -4.89
C VAL A 299 23.85 11.00 -4.03
N SER A 300 23.12 10.15 -3.32
CA SER A 300 22.05 10.58 -2.42
C SER A 300 22.55 11.47 -1.29
N ARG A 301 23.68 11.08 -0.68
CA ARG A 301 24.34 11.89 0.38
C ARG A 301 24.85 13.20 -0.19
N ASP A 302 25.52 13.18 -1.34
CA ASP A 302 26.05 14.39 -1.97
C ASP A 302 24.95 15.38 -2.30
N ALA A 303 23.75 14.89 -2.70
CA ALA A 303 22.58 15.73 -2.92
C ALA A 303 22.10 16.40 -1.63
N ILE A 304 22.03 15.66 -0.51
CA ILE A 304 21.66 16.20 0.80
C ILE A 304 22.68 17.23 1.29
N GLU A 305 23.97 16.94 1.20
CA GLU A 305 25.05 17.86 1.60
C GLU A 305 25.04 19.14 0.71
N SER A 306 24.82 18.96 -0.60
CA SER A 306 24.70 20.09 -1.52
C SER A 306 23.46 20.95 -1.22
N ALA A 307 22.35 20.34 -0.83
CA ALA A 307 21.13 21.03 -0.44
C ALA A 307 21.35 21.80 0.88
N LYS A 308 21.95 21.18 1.89
CA LYS A 308 22.32 21.83 3.16
C LYS A 308 23.20 23.06 2.92
N ALA A 309 24.24 22.91 2.07
CA ALA A 309 25.18 23.99 1.80
C ALA A 309 24.55 25.19 1.07
N LYS A 310 23.47 24.99 0.33
CA LYS A 310 22.77 26.04 -0.43
C LYS A 310 21.48 26.52 0.24
N GLY A 311 21.03 25.86 1.30
CA GLY A 311 19.79 26.17 1.99
C GLY A 311 18.56 25.76 1.19
N ASP A 312 18.64 24.65 0.42
CA ASP A 312 17.46 24.13 -0.26
C ASP A 312 16.55 23.38 0.73
N ASP A 313 15.24 23.37 0.46
CA ASP A 313 14.24 22.85 1.39
C ASP A 313 14.05 21.34 1.29
N ILE A 314 14.11 20.78 0.06
CA ILE A 314 13.73 19.39 -0.20
C ILE A 314 14.72 18.69 -1.12
N VAL A 315 15.04 17.42 -0.80
CA VAL A 315 15.80 16.50 -1.66
C VAL A 315 14.94 15.30 -1.99
N ILE A 316 14.72 15.02 -3.29
CA ILE A 316 14.00 13.83 -3.75
C ILE A 316 15.02 12.85 -4.35
N ILE A 317 15.05 11.63 -3.82
CA ILE A 317 16.02 10.58 -4.19
C ILE A 317 15.31 9.57 -5.08
N ASP A 318 15.62 9.55 -6.40
CA ASP A 318 15.13 8.54 -7.36
C ASP A 318 16.03 7.32 -7.33
N THR A 319 15.51 6.16 -6.91
CA THR A 319 16.29 4.93 -6.71
C THR A 319 16.11 3.91 -7.83
N ALA A 320 17.03 2.94 -7.90
CA ALA A 320 16.91 1.78 -8.77
C ALA A 320 15.69 0.90 -8.42
N GLY A 321 15.23 0.08 -9.37
CA GLY A 321 14.06 -0.79 -9.19
C GLY A 321 14.18 -2.14 -9.91
N ARG A 322 15.39 -2.71 -10.07
CA ARG A 322 15.66 -3.94 -10.83
C ARG A 322 15.35 -5.20 -10.00
N MET A 323 14.11 -5.70 -10.09
CA MET A 323 13.70 -6.92 -9.38
C MET A 323 14.35 -8.22 -9.90
N GLN A 324 14.92 -8.24 -11.10
CA GLN A 324 15.65 -9.40 -11.63
C GLN A 324 16.86 -9.78 -10.77
N ASN A 325 17.42 -8.82 -10.03
CA ASN A 325 18.47 -9.05 -9.06
C ASN A 325 18.02 -8.54 -7.68
N LYS A 326 16.97 -9.16 -7.15
CA LYS A 326 16.24 -8.74 -5.95
C LYS A 326 17.15 -8.51 -4.75
N THR A 327 18.04 -9.45 -4.44
CA THR A 327 18.92 -9.36 -3.27
C THR A 327 19.83 -8.13 -3.33
N ASN A 328 20.48 -7.90 -4.47
CA ASN A 328 21.37 -6.76 -4.64
C ASN A 328 20.61 -5.43 -4.61
N LEU A 329 19.41 -5.37 -5.21
CA LEU A 329 18.56 -4.20 -5.15
C LEU A 329 18.19 -3.87 -3.71
N MET A 330 17.75 -4.85 -2.95
CA MET A 330 17.32 -4.64 -1.57
C MET A 330 18.47 -4.25 -0.63
N GLU A 331 19.67 -4.79 -0.84
CA GLU A 331 20.88 -4.37 -0.13
C GLU A 331 21.27 -2.92 -0.48
N GLU A 332 21.17 -2.53 -1.74
CA GLU A 332 21.43 -1.18 -2.21
C GLU A 332 20.43 -0.19 -1.59
N LEU A 333 19.15 -0.47 -1.65
CA LEU A 333 18.11 0.38 -1.08
C LEU A 333 18.26 0.52 0.45
N ARG A 334 18.58 -0.57 1.17
CA ARG A 334 18.91 -0.51 2.61
C ARG A 334 20.13 0.37 2.86
N LYS A 335 21.16 0.31 2.01
CA LYS A 335 22.35 1.14 2.11
C LYS A 335 22.00 2.62 1.95
N VAL A 336 21.22 2.96 0.89
CA VAL A 336 20.74 4.33 0.69
C VAL A 336 19.95 4.80 1.90
N HIS A 337 18.94 4.04 2.33
CA HIS A 337 18.11 4.37 3.50
C HIS A 337 18.95 4.61 4.76
N ARG A 338 19.89 3.73 5.07
CA ARG A 338 20.75 3.84 6.26
C ARG A 338 21.66 5.07 6.23
N ILE A 339 22.16 5.45 5.05
CA ILE A 339 23.09 6.57 4.90
C ILE A 339 22.36 7.92 4.87
N THR A 340 21.18 7.96 4.21
CA THR A 340 20.43 9.20 4.02
C THR A 340 19.42 9.49 5.14
N GLN A 341 19.02 8.47 5.93
CA GLN A 341 17.98 8.59 6.97
C GLN A 341 16.78 9.41 6.48
N PRO A 342 16.09 8.98 5.40
CA PRO A 342 15.11 9.83 4.74
C PRO A 342 13.95 10.19 5.67
N HIS A 343 13.38 11.37 5.49
CA HIS A 343 12.21 11.83 6.24
C HIS A 343 10.97 11.03 5.84
N LEU A 344 10.86 10.70 4.54
CA LEU A 344 9.80 9.88 3.98
C LEU A 344 10.37 8.85 3.00
N VAL A 345 9.78 7.67 3.00
CA VAL A 345 9.98 6.62 1.98
C VAL A 345 8.64 6.39 1.29
N ILE A 346 8.57 6.68 0.00
CA ILE A 346 7.36 6.54 -0.81
C ILE A 346 7.52 5.40 -1.81
N PHE A 347 6.64 4.42 -1.72
CA PHE A 347 6.60 3.30 -2.67
C PHE A 347 5.75 3.67 -3.89
N VAL A 348 6.30 3.51 -5.09
CA VAL A 348 5.59 3.76 -6.35
C VAL A 348 5.12 2.46 -6.95
N ALA A 349 3.81 2.30 -7.02
CA ALA A 349 3.13 1.14 -7.59
C ALA A 349 2.48 1.48 -8.94
N ASP A 350 2.35 0.47 -9.79
CA ASP A 350 1.63 0.53 -11.06
C ASP A 350 0.25 -0.11 -10.88
N ALA A 351 -0.83 0.63 -11.09
CA ALA A 351 -2.19 0.13 -10.97
C ALA A 351 -2.48 -1.04 -11.92
N LEU A 352 -1.83 -1.06 -13.08
CA LEU A 352 -2.01 -2.11 -14.09
C LEU A 352 -1.28 -3.42 -13.78
N ALA A 353 -0.42 -3.46 -12.76
CA ALA A 353 0.33 -4.67 -12.41
C ALA A 353 -0.49 -5.67 -11.57
N GLY A 354 -1.72 -5.33 -11.16
CA GLY A 354 -2.62 -6.24 -10.45
C GLY A 354 -1.97 -6.85 -9.19
N ASN A 355 -2.10 -8.16 -9.02
CA ASN A 355 -1.55 -8.89 -7.87
C ASN A 355 -0.01 -8.85 -7.77
N ASP A 356 0.71 -8.69 -8.88
CA ASP A 356 2.17 -8.55 -8.84
C ASP A 356 2.58 -7.28 -8.08
N ALA A 357 1.82 -6.18 -8.21
CA ALA A 357 2.04 -4.96 -7.43
C ALA A 357 1.91 -5.20 -5.92
N VAL A 358 0.99 -6.07 -5.50
CA VAL A 358 0.77 -6.45 -4.10
C VAL A 358 1.97 -7.22 -3.54
N VAL A 359 2.46 -8.22 -4.29
CA VAL A 359 3.64 -9.02 -3.90
C VAL A 359 4.86 -8.12 -3.78
N GLN A 360 5.06 -7.22 -4.76
CA GLN A 360 6.13 -6.23 -4.74
C GLN A 360 6.02 -5.31 -3.51
N ALA A 361 4.83 -4.76 -3.25
CA ALA A 361 4.59 -3.86 -2.12
C ALA A 361 4.89 -4.54 -0.77
N LYS A 362 4.44 -5.77 -0.55
CA LYS A 362 4.77 -6.57 0.65
C LYS A 362 6.28 -6.72 0.84
N GLU A 363 7.01 -7.02 -0.23
CA GLU A 363 8.46 -7.20 -0.15
C GLU A 363 9.19 -5.89 0.19
N PHE A 364 8.81 -4.77 -0.45
CA PHE A 364 9.37 -3.46 -0.12
C PHE A 364 9.00 -3.03 1.31
N GLN A 365 7.75 -3.30 1.74
CA GLN A 365 7.31 -3.01 3.10
C GLN A 365 8.14 -3.77 4.14
N ARG A 366 8.36 -5.08 3.93
CA ARG A 366 9.16 -5.92 4.83
C ARG A 366 10.61 -5.44 4.96
N ILE A 367 11.18 -4.81 3.93
CA ILE A 367 12.60 -4.47 3.86
C ILE A 367 12.88 -3.03 4.27
N LEU A 368 12.05 -2.10 3.83
CA LEU A 368 12.23 -0.66 4.00
C LEU A 368 11.18 -0.02 4.92
N ASN A 369 10.05 -0.72 5.14
CA ASN A 369 8.94 -0.20 5.94
C ASN A 369 8.50 1.20 5.44
N PHE A 370 8.16 1.33 4.14
CA PHE A 370 7.80 2.61 3.54
C PHE A 370 6.60 3.27 4.22
N ASP A 371 6.44 4.60 4.06
CA ASP A 371 5.50 5.42 4.81
C ASP A 371 4.17 5.64 4.10
N GLY A 372 4.18 5.59 2.77
CA GLY A 372 3.01 5.77 1.93
C GLY A 372 3.24 5.26 0.51
N VAL A 373 2.16 5.16 -0.24
CA VAL A 373 2.15 4.67 -1.62
C VAL A 373 1.75 5.78 -2.58
N THR A 374 2.47 5.89 -3.71
CA THR A 374 2.00 6.61 -4.89
C THR A 374 1.49 5.59 -5.89
N MET A 375 0.21 5.66 -6.23
CA MET A 375 -0.40 4.80 -7.25
C MET A 375 -0.35 5.47 -8.61
N CYS A 376 0.38 4.89 -9.57
CA CYS A 376 0.52 5.41 -10.92
C CYS A 376 -0.45 4.73 -11.89
N LYS A 377 -0.77 5.44 -12.98
CA LYS A 377 -1.64 4.97 -14.09
C LYS A 377 -3.07 4.68 -13.67
N LEU A 378 -3.58 5.38 -12.65
CA LEU A 378 -4.97 5.25 -12.23
C LEU A 378 -5.96 5.74 -13.30
N ASP A 379 -5.52 6.60 -14.21
CA ASP A 379 -6.28 7.04 -15.38
C ASP A 379 -6.62 5.92 -16.38
N THR A 380 -5.89 4.81 -16.30
CA THR A 380 -6.07 3.64 -17.19
C THR A 380 -6.56 2.40 -16.44
N ASP A 381 -6.64 2.43 -15.11
CA ASP A 381 -7.15 1.34 -14.29
C ASP A 381 -8.65 1.53 -14.02
N ALA A 382 -9.47 0.77 -14.73
CA ALA A 382 -10.92 0.79 -14.55
C ALA A 382 -11.43 -0.08 -13.38
N LYS A 383 -10.54 -0.88 -12.73
CA LYS A 383 -10.96 -1.88 -11.76
C LYS A 383 -10.59 -1.55 -10.31
N GLY A 384 -9.48 -0.87 -10.09
CA GLY A 384 -9.04 -0.41 -8.78
C GLY A 384 -8.59 -1.49 -7.76
N GLY A 385 -8.64 -2.76 -8.12
CA GLY A 385 -8.37 -3.86 -7.20
C GLY A 385 -6.93 -3.87 -6.65
N ALA A 386 -5.95 -3.46 -7.45
CA ALA A 386 -4.57 -3.37 -7.02
C ALA A 386 -4.38 -2.35 -5.88
N ALA A 387 -5.03 -1.20 -5.96
CA ALA A 387 -4.96 -0.15 -4.94
C ALA A 387 -5.50 -0.63 -3.59
N LEU A 388 -6.70 -1.22 -3.61
CA LEU A 388 -7.34 -1.81 -2.42
C LEU A 388 -6.46 -2.89 -1.79
N SER A 389 -5.90 -3.76 -2.62
CA SER A 389 -5.06 -4.87 -2.17
C SER A 389 -3.72 -4.43 -1.59
N ILE A 390 -3.08 -3.39 -2.15
CA ILE A 390 -1.84 -2.83 -1.62
C ILE A 390 -2.08 -2.18 -0.25
N ALA A 391 -3.13 -1.35 -0.13
CA ALA A 391 -3.49 -0.72 1.14
C ALA A 391 -3.74 -1.76 2.24
N HIS A 392 -4.51 -2.83 1.93
CA HIS A 392 -4.74 -3.95 2.84
C HIS A 392 -3.44 -4.67 3.21
N ALA A 393 -2.68 -5.11 2.20
CA ALA A 393 -1.55 -6.01 2.36
C ALA A 393 -0.34 -5.38 3.07
N THR A 394 -0.18 -4.06 2.96
CA THR A 394 0.94 -3.32 3.55
C THR A 394 0.54 -2.55 4.80
N GLY A 395 -0.75 -2.34 5.00
CA GLY A 395 -1.26 -1.46 6.06
C GLY A 395 -0.79 0.00 5.91
N ARG A 396 -0.30 0.40 4.72
CA ARG A 396 0.15 1.76 4.42
C ARG A 396 -0.82 2.43 3.45
N PRO A 397 -1.15 3.71 3.66
CA PRO A 397 -2.11 4.41 2.83
C PRO A 397 -1.54 4.74 1.45
N ILE A 398 -2.43 4.85 0.47
CA ILE A 398 -2.11 5.53 -0.78
C ILE A 398 -2.25 7.01 -0.51
N VAL A 399 -1.20 7.78 -0.73
CA VAL A 399 -1.17 9.23 -0.42
C VAL A 399 -1.18 10.10 -1.68
N LEU A 400 -0.66 9.56 -2.80
CA LEU A 400 -0.60 10.27 -4.07
C LEU A 400 -1.13 9.40 -5.22
N ALA A 401 -1.78 10.03 -6.19
CA ALA A 401 -2.35 9.43 -7.39
C ALA A 401 -1.74 10.03 -8.66
N GLY A 402 -1.16 9.19 -9.52
CA GLY A 402 -0.75 9.55 -10.86
C GLY A 402 -1.89 9.28 -11.84
N VAL A 403 -2.47 10.35 -12.39
CA VAL A 403 -3.70 10.30 -13.19
C VAL A 403 -3.50 10.83 -14.63
N GLY A 404 -2.31 10.72 -15.17
CA GLY A 404 -2.00 11.14 -16.54
C GLY A 404 -0.51 11.33 -16.79
N GLN A 405 -0.15 12.02 -17.86
CA GLN A 405 1.24 12.16 -18.36
C GLN A 405 1.91 13.48 -18.00
N ASN A 406 1.13 14.56 -17.76
CA ASN A 406 1.67 15.89 -17.47
C ASN A 406 2.23 16.00 -16.05
N TYR A 407 3.02 17.04 -15.77
CA TYR A 407 3.59 17.24 -14.44
C TYR A 407 2.51 17.51 -13.39
N GLU A 408 1.39 18.12 -13.76
CA GLU A 408 0.25 18.44 -12.92
C GLU A 408 -0.63 17.22 -12.60
N ASP A 409 -0.39 16.09 -13.28
CA ASP A 409 -1.18 14.85 -13.12
C ASP A 409 -0.71 13.98 -11.95
N LEU A 410 -0.04 14.58 -10.95
CA LEU A 410 0.20 13.97 -9.64
C LEU A 410 -0.64 14.72 -8.60
N LYS A 411 -1.67 14.04 -8.10
CA LYS A 411 -2.64 14.61 -7.17
C LYS A 411 -2.59 13.88 -5.82
N ASP A 412 -3.19 14.48 -4.80
CA ASP A 412 -3.50 13.76 -3.57
C ASP A 412 -4.47 12.63 -3.90
N PHE A 413 -4.27 11.47 -3.26
CA PHE A 413 -5.21 10.39 -3.41
C PHE A 413 -6.47 10.72 -2.59
N ASP A 414 -7.62 10.74 -3.25
CA ASP A 414 -8.91 10.90 -2.60
C ASP A 414 -9.66 9.55 -2.62
N PRO A 415 -9.85 8.90 -1.44
CA PRO A 415 -10.58 7.64 -1.35
C PRO A 415 -12.01 7.72 -1.89
N GLU A 416 -12.70 8.86 -1.71
CA GLU A 416 -14.08 9.02 -2.20
C GLU A 416 -14.13 9.08 -3.72
N TRP A 417 -13.31 9.95 -4.32
CA TRP A 417 -13.17 10.03 -5.77
C TRP A 417 -12.79 8.68 -6.39
N PHE A 418 -11.86 7.98 -5.75
CA PHE A 418 -11.42 6.68 -6.23
C PHE A 418 -12.56 5.65 -6.17
N LEU A 419 -13.31 5.59 -5.08
CA LEU A 419 -14.46 4.70 -4.94
C LEU A 419 -15.59 5.03 -5.94
N ASP A 420 -15.85 6.31 -6.20
CA ASP A 420 -16.78 6.73 -7.25
C ASP A 420 -16.37 6.16 -8.61
N SER A 421 -15.06 6.22 -8.93
CA SER A 421 -14.56 5.77 -10.23
C SER A 421 -14.63 4.26 -10.45
N ILE A 422 -14.69 3.45 -9.39
CA ILE A 422 -14.74 1.98 -9.48
C ILE A 422 -16.13 1.39 -9.19
N LEU A 423 -16.99 2.11 -8.45
CA LEU A 423 -18.35 1.66 -8.08
C LEU A 423 -19.43 2.11 -9.07
N ASP A 424 -19.20 3.19 -9.81
CA ASP A 424 -20.09 3.72 -10.86
C ASP A 424 -19.82 3.07 -12.22
#